data_6a1be1f2d19745e38d1bc4d96214969c
#
_entry.id   6a1be1f2d19745e38d1bc4d96214969c
#
_cell.length_a   1.000
_cell.length_b   1.000
_cell.length_c   1.000
_cell.angle_alpha   90.00
_cell.angle_beta   90.00
_cell.angle_gamma   90.00
#
_symmetry.space_group_name_H-M   'P 1'
#
loop_
_entity.id
_entity.type
_entity.pdbx_description
1 polymer ?
#
loop_
_entity_poly.entity_id
_entity_poly.type
_entity_poly.pdbx_seq_one_letter_code
_entity_poly.pdbx_strand_id
1 'polypeptide(L)'
;MATKNKYYNIEGTIRNGFKLSGDYETLDFSFIKLNDNGVKALVGSRSIKQLKRLTISNNKLTGESGLAIAEAKYLENLQSLKMYRNKIGDEGLKALASSDKLPSLKSLRLAHNAIGSDGAKFVAESKQFTGLTSLGLSENNLGDEGIKYLATAQNLTELEILDLRNNNITDDGATIFSRSTNFPNIQKVELSDNKLTEVGENAMKSFLIVNLIQKGIKVTDEGMICDLSNLGIGDLECGLIANYEGFENLKHLYLELNKITDVGIQKIAESEKMKTLTLLSLDRNKIGDSGIKQIVKSSYLNGLTHLMIENNDITDDGINAIATSEVMSGLVRLYIDGNNHTEEGFNALGDSEFLNQLEYPEFERDEVEMEEIEEEEEFEDIEIEDVEEEEILEDEDKD
;
A
#
# COMPACT_ATOMS: atom_id res chain seq x y z
N MET A 1 45.91 25.30 -23.22
CA MET A 1 44.98 26.18 -22.48
C MET A 1 44.32 25.33 -21.42
N ALA A 2 44.69 25.55 -20.16
CA ALA A 2 44.08 24.81 -19.05
C ALA A 2 42.61 25.22 -18.98
N THR A 3 41.68 24.25 -19.14
CA THR A 3 40.26 24.42 -18.90
C THR A 3 40.09 24.86 -17.45
N LYS A 4 39.78 26.12 -17.21
CA LYS A 4 39.42 26.63 -15.88
C LYS A 4 38.34 25.71 -15.30
N ASN A 5 38.71 25.02 -14.24
CA ASN A 5 37.81 24.07 -13.55
C ASN A 5 36.55 24.85 -13.09
N LYS A 6 35.39 24.58 -13.70
CA LYS A 6 34.13 25.30 -13.51
C LYS A 6 33.63 25.25 -12.05
N TYR A 7 34.22 24.38 -11.24
CA TYR A 7 33.86 24.12 -9.84
C TYR A 7 34.81 24.78 -8.81
N TYR A 8 35.56 25.82 -9.23
CA TYR A 8 36.40 26.58 -8.32
C TYR A 8 35.63 27.26 -7.17
N ASN A 9 34.29 27.30 -7.25
CA ASN A 9 33.46 27.90 -6.23
C ASN A 9 32.27 26.97 -5.89
N ILE A 10 32.54 25.72 -5.48
CA ILE A 10 31.50 24.78 -5.09
C ILE A 10 30.66 25.30 -3.91
N GLU A 11 31.30 26.03 -2.97
CA GLU A 11 30.61 26.65 -1.83
C GLU A 11 29.58 27.69 -2.26
N GLY A 12 29.92 28.51 -3.27
CA GLY A 12 28.96 29.44 -3.87
C GLY A 12 27.81 28.74 -4.56
N THR A 13 28.07 27.63 -5.25
CA THR A 13 27.03 26.79 -5.89
C THR A 13 26.10 26.16 -4.86
N ILE A 14 26.65 25.63 -3.79
CA ILE A 14 25.89 25.05 -2.67
C ILE A 14 24.99 26.11 -2.02
N ARG A 15 25.56 27.28 -1.69
CA ARG A 15 24.82 28.39 -1.09
C ARG A 15 23.65 28.85 -1.98
N ASN A 16 23.89 28.96 -3.28
CA ASN A 16 22.84 29.32 -4.23
C ASN A 16 21.77 28.23 -4.33
N GLY A 17 22.17 26.97 -4.32
CA GLY A 17 21.21 25.82 -4.29
C GLY A 17 20.28 25.87 -3.08
N PHE A 18 20.83 26.08 -1.89
CA PHE A 18 20.03 26.24 -0.67
C PHE A 18 19.15 27.49 -0.68
N LYS A 19 19.61 28.57 -1.25
CA LYS A 19 18.81 29.78 -1.43
C LYS A 19 17.62 29.54 -2.36
N LEU A 20 17.79 28.72 -3.40
CA LEU A 20 16.75 28.39 -4.36
C LEU A 20 15.72 27.40 -3.75
N SER A 21 16.17 26.45 -2.95
CA SER A 21 15.26 25.50 -2.29
C SER A 21 14.50 26.12 -1.12
N GLY A 22 14.98 27.23 -0.55
CA GLY A 22 14.39 27.88 0.62
C GLY A 22 14.64 27.15 1.95
N ASP A 23 15.41 26.05 1.92
CA ASP A 23 15.81 25.26 3.09
C ASP A 23 17.33 24.92 3.00
N TYR A 24 17.91 24.45 4.08
CA TYR A 24 19.30 23.96 4.12
C TYR A 24 19.37 22.42 3.99
N GLU A 25 18.29 21.78 3.57
CA GLU A 25 18.12 20.33 3.54
C GLU A 25 18.03 19.77 2.12
N THR A 26 17.77 20.62 1.12
CA THR A 26 17.53 20.20 -0.27
C THR A 26 18.48 20.87 -1.23
N LEU A 27 19.16 20.07 -2.08
CA LEU A 27 19.93 20.55 -3.23
C LEU A 27 19.47 19.83 -4.50
N ASP A 28 19.14 20.63 -5.52
CA ASP A 28 18.93 20.13 -6.88
C ASP A 28 19.97 20.74 -7.81
N PHE A 29 20.89 19.91 -8.25
CA PHE A 29 21.96 20.22 -9.18
C PHE A 29 21.80 19.46 -10.50
N SER A 30 20.56 19.18 -10.90
CA SER A 30 20.28 18.56 -12.19
C SER A 30 20.68 19.46 -13.35
N PHE A 31 21.15 18.88 -14.45
CA PHE A 31 21.48 19.55 -15.72
C PHE A 31 22.58 20.62 -15.67
N ILE A 32 23.34 20.75 -14.59
CA ILE A 32 24.37 21.79 -14.45
C ILE A 32 25.73 21.36 -14.97
N LYS A 33 25.85 20.15 -15.55
CA LYS A 33 27.15 19.57 -16.02
C LYS A 33 28.15 19.42 -14.87
N LEU A 34 27.66 18.92 -13.72
CA LEU A 34 28.45 18.78 -12.49
C LEU A 34 29.70 17.92 -12.67
N ASN A 35 29.63 16.80 -13.42
CA ASN A 35 30.63 15.74 -13.59
C ASN A 35 31.17 15.14 -12.27
N ASP A 36 32.03 14.13 -12.35
CA ASP A 36 32.56 13.42 -11.17
C ASP A 36 33.41 14.32 -10.27
N ASN A 37 34.22 15.22 -10.86
CA ASN A 37 35.03 16.17 -10.09
C ASN A 37 34.16 17.16 -9.30
N GLY A 38 33.05 17.58 -9.89
CA GLY A 38 32.08 18.44 -9.20
C GLY A 38 31.40 17.71 -8.03
N VAL A 39 31.05 16.41 -8.20
CA VAL A 39 30.53 15.59 -7.11
C VAL A 39 31.57 15.41 -6.01
N LYS A 40 32.85 15.10 -6.35
CA LYS A 40 33.96 15.01 -5.37
C LYS A 40 34.09 16.30 -4.56
N ALA A 41 33.98 17.45 -5.21
CA ALA A 41 34.03 18.75 -4.53
C ALA A 41 32.77 18.98 -3.64
N LEU A 42 31.58 18.64 -4.13
CA LEU A 42 30.33 18.75 -3.40
C LEU A 42 30.38 17.98 -2.11
N VAL A 43 30.68 16.67 -2.19
CA VAL A 43 30.66 15.78 -1.01
C VAL A 43 31.80 16.02 -0.03
N GLY A 44 32.84 16.75 -0.46
CA GLY A 44 33.93 17.24 0.39
C GLY A 44 33.58 18.51 1.20
N SER A 45 32.48 19.19 0.86
CA SER A 45 32.04 20.41 1.53
C SER A 45 31.32 20.14 2.86
N ARG A 46 31.73 20.84 3.92
CA ARG A 46 31.04 20.79 5.21
C ARG A 46 29.65 21.46 5.17
N SER A 47 29.41 22.31 4.18
CA SER A 47 28.17 23.07 4.02
C SER A 47 26.97 22.17 3.74
N ILE A 48 27.18 20.89 3.33
CA ILE A 48 26.10 19.91 3.09
C ILE A 48 25.77 19.03 4.30
N LYS A 49 26.32 19.30 5.49
CA LYS A 49 26.14 18.43 6.67
C LYS A 49 24.67 18.22 7.07
N GLN A 50 23.77 19.15 6.75
CA GLN A 50 22.35 19.05 7.08
C GLN A 50 21.50 18.56 5.89
N LEU A 51 22.15 18.19 4.78
CA LEU A 51 21.46 17.79 3.57
C LEU A 51 20.68 16.49 3.77
N LYS A 52 19.39 16.55 3.48
CA LYS A 52 18.47 15.39 3.50
C LYS A 52 18.10 14.92 2.09
N ARG A 53 18.07 15.82 1.12
CA ARG A 53 17.65 15.53 -0.25
C ARG A 53 18.66 16.06 -1.26
N LEU A 54 19.26 15.16 -2.04
CA LEU A 54 20.21 15.49 -3.10
C LEU A 54 19.71 14.97 -4.45
N THR A 55 19.58 15.88 -5.41
CA THR A 55 19.32 15.54 -6.81
C THR A 55 20.47 16.02 -7.68
N ILE A 56 21.14 15.09 -8.39
CA ILE A 56 22.28 15.35 -9.30
C ILE A 56 22.07 14.63 -10.64
N SER A 57 20.85 14.68 -11.13
CA SER A 57 20.43 13.99 -12.36
C SER A 57 20.95 14.70 -13.63
N ASN A 58 21.09 13.96 -14.74
CA ASN A 58 21.55 14.52 -16.02
C ASN A 58 22.88 15.28 -15.99
N ASN A 59 23.90 14.72 -15.36
CA ASN A 59 25.20 15.38 -15.16
C ASN A 59 26.38 14.63 -15.78
N LYS A 60 26.14 13.54 -16.52
CA LYS A 60 27.19 12.67 -17.09
C LYS A 60 28.10 12.07 -16.02
N LEU A 61 27.53 11.78 -14.83
CA LEU A 61 28.24 11.15 -13.73
C LEU A 61 28.54 9.70 -14.05
N THR A 62 29.65 9.19 -13.52
CA THR A 62 30.07 7.79 -13.67
C THR A 62 30.13 7.08 -12.32
N GLY A 63 30.60 5.83 -12.30
CA GLY A 63 30.86 5.08 -11.07
C GLY A 63 31.75 5.81 -10.06
N GLU A 64 32.65 6.71 -10.53
CA GLU A 64 33.46 7.55 -9.65
C GLU A 64 32.60 8.49 -8.76
N SER A 65 31.49 9.00 -9.28
CA SER A 65 30.55 9.78 -8.46
C SER A 65 29.89 8.90 -7.41
N GLY A 66 29.51 7.65 -7.77
CA GLY A 66 28.98 6.67 -6.80
C GLY A 66 29.96 6.43 -5.65
N LEU A 67 31.24 6.18 -5.99
CA LEU A 67 32.31 6.01 -5.01
C LEU A 67 32.51 7.27 -4.15
N ALA A 68 32.57 8.46 -4.76
CA ALA A 68 32.76 9.72 -4.02
C ALA A 68 31.63 9.97 -3.01
N ILE A 69 30.36 9.64 -3.37
CA ILE A 69 29.21 9.75 -2.46
C ILE A 69 29.31 8.70 -1.35
N ALA A 70 29.69 7.48 -1.70
CA ALA A 70 29.88 6.39 -0.75
C ALA A 70 30.92 6.67 0.34
N GLU A 71 31.93 7.48 0.03
CA GLU A 71 33.02 7.89 0.93
C GLU A 71 32.77 9.26 1.61
N ALA A 72 31.61 9.88 1.36
CA ALA A 72 31.32 11.25 1.80
C ALA A 72 31.24 11.36 3.33
N LYS A 73 31.93 12.37 3.89
CA LYS A 73 32.00 12.59 5.35
C LYS A 73 30.81 13.33 5.93
N TYR A 74 29.99 13.98 5.09
CA TYR A 74 28.97 14.94 5.52
C TYR A 74 27.58 14.62 4.98
N LEU A 75 27.31 13.36 4.58
CA LEU A 75 26.01 12.91 4.07
C LEU A 75 25.27 11.95 5.04
N GLU A 76 25.65 11.96 6.31
CA GLU A 76 25.03 11.11 7.34
C GLU A 76 23.53 11.32 7.50
N ASN A 77 23.02 12.51 7.17
CA ASN A 77 21.61 12.88 7.24
C ASN A 77 20.84 12.69 5.92
N LEU A 78 21.53 12.22 4.84
CA LEU A 78 20.91 12.08 3.53
C LEU A 78 19.84 11.01 3.52
N GLN A 79 18.60 11.41 3.24
CA GLN A 79 17.43 10.54 3.18
C GLN A 79 17.04 10.19 1.74
N SER A 80 17.28 11.09 0.79
CA SER A 80 16.92 10.88 -0.60
C SER A 80 18.06 11.25 -1.54
N LEU A 81 18.45 10.30 -2.38
CA LEU A 81 19.46 10.48 -3.43
C LEU A 81 18.84 10.18 -4.80
N LYS A 82 18.83 11.18 -5.70
CA LYS A 82 18.34 11.06 -7.08
C LYS A 82 19.48 11.34 -8.06
N MET A 83 19.82 10.35 -8.89
CA MET A 83 20.93 10.41 -9.86
C MET A 83 20.49 9.91 -11.24
N TYR A 84 19.21 10.04 -11.62
CA TYR A 84 18.73 9.49 -12.89
C TYR A 84 19.42 10.13 -14.10
N ARG A 85 19.47 9.37 -15.22
CA ARG A 85 20.13 9.78 -16.48
C ARG A 85 21.60 10.17 -16.30
N ASN A 86 22.39 9.23 -15.76
CA ASN A 86 23.83 9.30 -15.65
C ASN A 86 24.45 7.97 -16.19
N LYS A 87 25.65 7.63 -15.78
CA LYS A 87 26.38 6.41 -16.15
C LYS A 87 27.04 5.80 -14.91
N ILE A 88 26.26 5.69 -13.83
CA ILE A 88 26.77 5.19 -12.54
C ILE A 88 27.24 3.74 -12.65
N GLY A 89 26.51 2.91 -13.41
CA GLY A 89 26.82 1.50 -13.63
C GLY A 89 26.83 0.66 -12.37
N ASP A 90 27.17 -0.60 -12.53
CA ASP A 90 27.18 -1.58 -11.43
C ASP A 90 28.22 -1.25 -10.36
N GLU A 91 29.42 -0.81 -10.75
CA GLU A 91 30.50 -0.47 -9.81
C GLU A 91 30.17 0.75 -8.94
N GLY A 92 29.51 1.76 -9.51
CA GLY A 92 29.04 2.91 -8.71
C GLY A 92 27.92 2.53 -7.75
N LEU A 93 27.00 1.66 -8.17
CA LEU A 93 25.95 1.13 -7.30
C LEU A 93 26.53 0.23 -6.20
N LYS A 94 27.52 -0.61 -6.52
CA LYS A 94 28.27 -1.40 -5.54
C LYS A 94 28.89 -0.54 -4.45
N ALA A 95 29.53 0.57 -4.82
CA ALA A 95 30.12 1.50 -3.86
C ALA A 95 29.04 2.06 -2.92
N LEU A 96 27.90 2.53 -3.46
CA LEU A 96 26.77 3.02 -2.66
C LEU A 96 26.19 1.93 -1.74
N ALA A 97 26.01 0.71 -2.26
CA ALA A 97 25.46 -0.41 -1.52
C ALA A 97 26.36 -0.91 -0.38
N SER A 98 27.65 -0.60 -0.44
CA SER A 98 28.66 -0.98 0.56
C SER A 98 28.97 0.15 1.56
N SER A 99 28.37 1.33 1.40
CA SER A 99 28.73 2.54 2.16
C SER A 99 28.04 2.59 3.52
N ASP A 100 28.85 2.72 4.59
CA ASP A 100 28.38 3.01 5.94
C ASP A 100 28.16 4.52 6.20
N LYS A 101 28.37 5.37 5.19
CA LYS A 101 28.28 6.84 5.29
C LYS A 101 26.87 7.38 4.98
N LEU A 102 25.94 6.51 4.61
CA LEU A 102 24.56 6.87 4.23
C LEU A 102 23.52 6.19 5.14
N PRO A 103 23.68 6.24 6.47
CA PRO A 103 22.83 5.45 7.39
C PRO A 103 21.36 5.89 7.41
N SER A 104 21.06 7.09 6.95
CA SER A 104 19.71 7.66 6.93
C SER A 104 18.98 7.49 5.60
N LEU A 105 19.60 6.82 4.60
CA LEU A 105 19.04 6.75 3.25
C LEU A 105 17.75 5.93 3.20
N LYS A 106 16.67 6.59 2.77
CA LYS A 106 15.32 6.03 2.60
C LYS A 106 14.92 5.88 1.15
N SER A 107 15.39 6.75 0.27
CA SER A 107 15.02 6.75 -1.14
C SER A 107 16.26 6.85 -2.03
N LEU A 108 16.44 5.86 -2.91
CA LEU A 108 17.53 5.82 -3.91
C LEU A 108 16.91 5.69 -5.31
N ARG A 109 17.16 6.66 -6.19
CA ARG A 109 16.64 6.67 -7.56
C ARG A 109 17.76 6.76 -8.58
N LEU A 110 17.95 5.67 -9.34
CA LEU A 110 19.04 5.46 -10.30
C LEU A 110 18.51 5.09 -11.70
N ALA A 111 17.36 5.64 -12.09
CA ALA A 111 16.82 5.39 -13.41
C ALA A 111 17.80 5.83 -14.51
N HIS A 112 17.90 5.03 -15.57
CA HIS A 112 18.75 5.31 -16.74
C HIS A 112 20.22 5.53 -16.37
N ASN A 113 20.86 4.49 -15.81
CA ASN A 113 22.25 4.54 -15.32
C ASN A 113 23.15 3.41 -15.81
N ALA A 114 22.72 2.65 -16.81
CA ALA A 114 23.43 1.48 -17.35
C ALA A 114 23.78 0.44 -16.25
N ILE A 115 22.83 0.18 -15.35
CA ILE A 115 22.93 -0.81 -14.30
C ILE A 115 22.44 -2.17 -14.86
N GLY A 116 23.22 -3.21 -14.63
CA GLY A 116 22.92 -4.58 -15.03
C GLY A 116 22.51 -5.47 -13.86
N SER A 117 22.52 -6.78 -14.10
CA SER A 117 22.24 -7.81 -13.10
C SER A 117 23.22 -7.79 -11.91
N ASP A 118 24.49 -7.45 -12.15
CA ASP A 118 25.47 -7.33 -11.07
C ASP A 118 25.13 -6.18 -10.11
N GLY A 119 24.63 -5.05 -10.63
CA GLY A 119 24.14 -3.96 -9.81
C GLY A 119 22.97 -4.38 -8.91
N ALA A 120 22.03 -5.14 -9.45
CA ALA A 120 20.93 -5.71 -8.67
C ALA A 120 21.43 -6.68 -7.58
N LYS A 121 22.47 -7.49 -7.89
CA LYS A 121 23.12 -8.36 -6.92
C LYS A 121 23.72 -7.56 -5.75
N PHE A 122 24.45 -6.48 -6.03
CA PHE A 122 25.04 -5.64 -4.97
C PHE A 122 23.96 -4.98 -4.08
N VAL A 123 22.82 -4.62 -4.64
CA VAL A 123 21.67 -4.15 -3.86
C VAL A 123 21.14 -5.26 -2.93
N ALA A 124 20.94 -6.45 -3.47
CA ALA A 124 20.41 -7.60 -2.73
C ALA A 124 21.35 -8.08 -1.60
N GLU A 125 22.65 -7.96 -1.78
CA GLU A 125 23.68 -8.36 -0.81
C GLU A 125 24.08 -7.23 0.16
N SER A 126 23.53 -6.03 -0.01
CA SER A 126 23.88 -4.85 0.79
C SER A 126 23.48 -5.01 2.26
N LYS A 127 24.44 -4.78 3.15
CA LYS A 127 24.18 -4.69 4.59
C LYS A 127 23.75 -3.28 5.03
N GLN A 128 23.76 -2.31 4.12
CA GLN A 128 23.52 -0.91 4.40
C GLN A 128 22.14 -0.41 3.96
N PHE A 129 21.52 -1.10 2.99
CA PHE A 129 20.23 -0.68 2.44
C PHE A 129 19.01 -1.19 3.22
N THR A 130 19.21 -1.55 4.48
CA THR A 130 18.12 -2.08 5.35
C THR A 130 17.02 -1.08 5.65
N GLY A 131 17.30 0.20 5.54
CA GLY A 131 16.32 1.26 5.79
C GLY A 131 15.66 1.83 4.53
N LEU A 132 15.91 1.28 3.33
CA LEU A 132 15.31 1.79 2.10
C LEU A 132 13.81 1.50 2.06
N THR A 133 13.00 2.55 1.86
CA THR A 133 11.57 2.46 1.61
C THR A 133 11.24 2.63 0.13
N SER A 134 12.12 3.26 -0.67
CA SER A 134 11.90 3.47 -2.10
C SER A 134 13.18 3.23 -2.91
N LEU A 135 13.11 2.30 -3.86
CA LEU A 135 14.19 1.99 -4.80
C LEU A 135 13.73 2.15 -6.25
N GLY A 136 14.38 3.01 -7.01
CA GLY A 136 14.10 3.26 -8.43
C GLY A 136 15.26 2.83 -9.31
N LEU A 137 15.07 1.78 -10.08
CA LEU A 137 16.04 1.21 -11.04
C LEU A 137 15.48 1.18 -12.48
N SER A 138 14.45 1.96 -12.77
CA SER A 138 13.85 1.98 -14.12
C SER A 138 14.84 2.36 -15.22
N GLU A 139 14.53 1.99 -16.47
CA GLU A 139 15.36 2.30 -17.65
C GLU A 139 16.83 1.82 -17.51
N ASN A 140 17.04 0.61 -17.00
CA ASN A 140 18.33 -0.05 -16.87
C ASN A 140 18.33 -1.38 -17.64
N ASN A 141 19.24 -2.30 -17.35
CA ASN A 141 19.34 -3.59 -18.03
C ASN A 141 19.46 -4.75 -17.03
N LEU A 142 18.57 -4.82 -16.05
CA LEU A 142 18.62 -5.83 -14.99
C LEU A 142 18.34 -7.24 -15.51
N GLY A 143 17.38 -7.39 -16.43
CA GLY A 143 16.91 -8.67 -16.93
C GLY A 143 16.37 -9.59 -15.83
N ASP A 144 16.03 -10.82 -16.18
CA ASP A 144 15.51 -11.80 -15.24
C ASP A 144 16.54 -12.23 -14.19
N GLU A 145 17.84 -12.22 -14.55
CA GLU A 145 18.91 -12.56 -13.60
C GLU A 145 19.03 -11.49 -12.50
N GLY A 146 18.91 -10.19 -12.85
CA GLY A 146 18.88 -9.13 -11.85
C GLY A 146 17.68 -9.23 -10.93
N ILE A 147 16.51 -9.59 -11.48
CA ILE A 147 15.30 -9.80 -10.69
C ILE A 147 15.44 -11.00 -9.75
N LYS A 148 16.09 -12.06 -10.18
CA LYS A 148 16.38 -13.22 -9.33
C LYS A 148 17.22 -12.84 -8.10
N TYR A 149 18.25 -11.99 -8.27
CA TYR A 149 18.99 -11.47 -7.12
C TYR A 149 18.09 -10.63 -6.19
N LEU A 150 17.31 -9.71 -6.72
CA LEU A 150 16.40 -8.92 -5.90
C LEU A 150 15.38 -9.77 -5.15
N ALA A 151 14.81 -10.80 -5.79
CA ALA A 151 13.85 -11.70 -5.17
C ALA A 151 14.41 -12.43 -3.93
N THR A 152 15.73 -12.60 -3.85
CA THR A 152 16.40 -13.23 -2.71
C THR A 152 16.94 -12.25 -1.66
N ALA A 153 16.73 -10.95 -1.85
CA ALA A 153 17.23 -9.91 -0.96
C ALA A 153 16.57 -9.96 0.43
N GLN A 154 17.35 -10.20 1.47
CA GLN A 154 16.86 -10.27 2.85
C GLN A 154 16.99 -8.92 3.60
N ASN A 155 17.58 -7.94 2.96
CA ASN A 155 17.88 -6.63 3.54
C ASN A 155 16.86 -5.54 3.18
N LEU A 156 15.94 -5.80 2.25
CA LEU A 156 14.97 -4.82 1.74
C LEU A 156 13.59 -4.95 2.40
N THR A 157 13.55 -5.31 3.67
CA THR A 157 12.30 -5.56 4.41
C THR A 157 11.43 -4.31 4.58
N GLU A 158 12.04 -3.13 4.62
CA GLU A 158 11.33 -1.85 4.73
C GLU A 158 10.87 -1.29 3.37
N LEU A 159 11.15 -2.01 2.26
CA LEU A 159 10.84 -1.49 0.94
C LEU A 159 9.33 -1.46 0.67
N GLU A 160 8.83 -0.28 0.33
CA GLU A 160 7.43 0.01 0.00
C GLU A 160 7.23 0.18 -1.51
N ILE A 161 8.19 0.80 -2.19
CA ILE A 161 8.10 1.13 -3.61
C ILE A 161 9.34 0.63 -4.34
N LEU A 162 9.11 -0.19 -5.37
CA LEU A 162 10.16 -0.70 -6.27
C LEU A 162 9.80 -0.36 -7.73
N ASP A 163 10.59 0.50 -8.36
CA ASP A 163 10.42 0.88 -9.77
C ASP A 163 11.43 0.11 -10.65
N LEU A 164 10.92 -0.82 -11.44
CA LEU A 164 11.67 -1.70 -12.36
C LEU A 164 11.25 -1.53 -13.82
N ARG A 165 10.59 -0.44 -14.17
CA ARG A 165 10.13 -0.18 -15.53
C ARG A 165 11.28 -0.24 -16.52
N ASN A 166 11.00 -0.75 -17.73
CA ASN A 166 11.96 -0.80 -18.84
C ASN A 166 13.33 -1.39 -18.43
N ASN A 167 13.33 -2.67 -18.02
CA ASN A 167 14.53 -3.41 -17.57
C ASN A 167 14.75 -4.74 -18.29
N ASN A 168 14.09 -4.98 -19.41
CA ASN A 168 14.16 -6.24 -20.16
C ASN A 168 13.70 -7.48 -19.38
N ILE A 169 12.82 -7.31 -18.39
CA ILE A 169 12.25 -8.38 -17.56
C ILE A 169 11.21 -9.13 -18.39
N THR A 170 11.22 -10.47 -18.33
CA THR A 170 10.22 -11.33 -18.94
C THR A 170 9.28 -11.96 -17.89
N ASP A 171 8.35 -12.80 -18.34
CA ASP A 171 7.46 -13.56 -17.45
C ASP A 171 8.21 -14.42 -16.45
N ASP A 172 9.40 -14.94 -16.83
CA ASP A 172 10.24 -15.75 -15.96
C ASP A 172 10.73 -14.92 -14.76
N GLY A 173 11.24 -13.72 -15.02
CA GLY A 173 11.68 -12.79 -13.96
C GLY A 173 10.53 -12.40 -13.03
N ALA A 174 9.38 -12.02 -13.60
CA ALA A 174 8.18 -11.65 -12.84
C ALA A 174 7.69 -12.82 -11.97
N THR A 175 7.66 -14.03 -12.52
CA THR A 175 7.27 -15.26 -11.80
C THR A 175 8.24 -15.60 -10.66
N ILE A 176 9.55 -15.43 -10.87
CA ILE A 176 10.54 -15.63 -9.81
C ILE A 176 10.32 -14.61 -8.68
N PHE A 177 10.12 -13.32 -9.00
CA PHE A 177 9.92 -12.28 -8.02
C PHE A 177 8.62 -12.49 -7.22
N SER A 178 7.55 -12.91 -7.88
CA SER A 178 6.25 -13.14 -7.25
C SER A 178 6.23 -14.22 -6.17
N ARG A 179 7.27 -15.06 -6.12
CA ARG A 179 7.45 -16.09 -5.09
C ARG A 179 8.28 -15.64 -3.90
N SER A 180 8.76 -14.39 -3.93
CA SER A 180 9.56 -13.85 -2.84
C SER A 180 8.72 -13.54 -1.61
N THR A 181 9.22 -13.91 -0.43
CA THR A 181 8.65 -13.56 0.87
C THR A 181 9.44 -12.46 1.59
N ASN A 182 10.42 -11.86 0.90
CA ASN A 182 11.39 -10.94 1.50
C ASN A 182 10.95 -9.47 1.50
N PHE A 183 9.74 -9.17 1.01
CA PHE A 183 9.22 -7.81 0.87
C PHE A 183 7.90 -7.61 1.64
N PRO A 184 7.87 -7.77 2.96
CA PRO A 184 6.63 -7.72 3.73
C PRO A 184 5.95 -6.34 3.69
N ASN A 185 6.70 -5.28 3.40
CA ASN A 185 6.20 -3.91 3.36
C ASN A 185 5.92 -3.38 1.95
N ILE A 186 6.13 -4.18 0.91
CA ILE A 186 5.94 -3.72 -0.46
C ILE A 186 4.47 -3.35 -0.72
N GLN A 187 4.26 -2.17 -1.32
CA GLN A 187 2.96 -1.65 -1.70
C GLN A 187 2.85 -1.53 -3.21
N LYS A 188 3.98 -1.26 -3.87
CA LYS A 188 4.00 -0.99 -5.29
C LYS A 188 5.26 -1.54 -5.96
N VAL A 189 5.07 -2.33 -7.02
CA VAL A 189 6.13 -2.74 -7.94
C VAL A 189 5.73 -2.29 -9.35
N GLU A 190 6.50 -1.38 -9.93
CA GLU A 190 6.28 -0.87 -11.28
C GLU A 190 7.08 -1.68 -12.28
N LEU A 191 6.41 -2.31 -13.23
CA LEU A 191 7.01 -3.19 -14.24
C LEU A 191 6.63 -2.82 -15.68
N SER A 192 5.97 -1.69 -15.92
CA SER A 192 5.61 -1.27 -17.29
C SER A 192 6.84 -1.19 -18.20
N ASP A 193 6.61 -1.28 -19.51
CA ASP A 193 7.66 -1.24 -20.53
C ASP A 193 8.71 -2.36 -20.45
N ASN A 194 8.39 -3.47 -19.77
CA ASN A 194 9.15 -4.72 -19.79
C ASN A 194 8.60 -5.69 -20.86
N LYS A 195 9.06 -6.92 -20.89
CA LYS A 195 8.66 -7.93 -21.86
C LYS A 195 7.65 -8.91 -21.24
N LEU A 196 6.74 -8.39 -20.43
CA LEU A 196 5.71 -9.20 -19.78
C LEU A 196 4.56 -9.48 -20.73
N THR A 197 4.02 -10.68 -20.63
CA THR A 197 2.69 -11.05 -21.11
C THR A 197 1.72 -11.08 -19.93
N GLU A 198 0.48 -11.47 -20.19
CA GLU A 198 -0.52 -11.67 -19.15
C GLU A 198 -0.06 -12.62 -18.03
N VAL A 199 0.82 -13.58 -18.34
CA VAL A 199 1.36 -14.52 -17.35
C VAL A 199 2.19 -13.80 -16.28
N GLY A 200 3.16 -12.99 -16.68
CA GLY A 200 4.00 -12.23 -15.76
C GLY A 200 3.23 -11.17 -14.99
N GLU A 201 2.29 -10.48 -15.68
CA GLU A 201 1.42 -9.49 -15.04
C GLU A 201 0.56 -10.12 -13.94
N ASN A 202 -0.07 -11.27 -14.23
CA ASN A 202 -0.90 -11.98 -13.25
C ASN A 202 -0.09 -12.52 -12.08
N ALA A 203 1.14 -13.01 -12.32
CA ALA A 203 2.03 -13.43 -11.24
C ALA A 203 2.33 -12.27 -10.28
N MET A 204 2.60 -11.07 -10.81
CA MET A 204 2.87 -9.89 -9.98
C MET A 204 1.63 -9.34 -9.27
N LYS A 205 0.46 -9.38 -9.91
CA LYS A 205 -0.82 -9.04 -9.25
C LYS A 205 -1.09 -9.97 -8.07
N SER A 206 -0.88 -11.28 -8.27
CA SER A 206 -1.02 -12.28 -7.20
C SER A 206 -0.08 -11.99 -6.01
N PHE A 207 1.18 -11.68 -6.29
CA PHE A 207 2.16 -11.30 -5.28
C PHE A 207 1.72 -10.08 -4.47
N LEU A 208 1.28 -9.02 -5.13
CA LEU A 208 0.84 -7.80 -4.44
C LEU A 208 -0.41 -8.05 -3.59
N ILE A 209 -1.39 -8.81 -4.10
CA ILE A 209 -2.60 -9.16 -3.34
C ILE A 209 -2.26 -9.99 -2.10
N VAL A 210 -1.39 -10.99 -2.20
CA VAL A 210 -0.96 -11.77 -1.04
C VAL A 210 -0.32 -10.89 0.03
N ASN A 211 0.53 -9.95 -0.35
CA ASN A 211 1.11 -9.00 0.59
C ASN A 211 0.05 -8.06 1.22
N LEU A 212 -0.94 -7.60 0.44
CA LEU A 212 -2.05 -6.79 0.97
C LEU A 212 -2.89 -7.58 1.96
N ILE A 213 -3.24 -8.83 1.64
CA ILE A 213 -3.97 -9.73 2.55
C ILE A 213 -3.19 -9.90 3.87
N GLN A 214 -1.89 -10.22 3.80
CA GLN A 214 -1.06 -10.39 5.00
C GLN A 214 -1.01 -9.14 5.87
N LYS A 215 -1.00 -7.94 5.28
CA LYS A 215 -1.08 -6.67 6.01
C LYS A 215 -2.46 -6.39 6.59
N GLY A 216 -3.51 -6.74 5.87
CA GLY A 216 -4.89 -6.56 6.29
C GLY A 216 -5.32 -7.51 7.41
N ILE A 217 -4.58 -8.60 7.62
CA ILE A 217 -4.91 -9.60 8.64
C ILE A 217 -4.59 -9.06 10.04
N LYS A 218 -5.60 -9.16 10.93
CA LYS A 218 -5.47 -9.00 12.38
C LYS A 218 -6.08 -10.22 13.06
N VAL A 219 -5.37 -10.80 14.01
CA VAL A 219 -5.85 -11.93 14.81
C VAL A 219 -6.37 -11.38 16.14
N THR A 220 -7.61 -11.71 16.47
CA THR A 220 -8.29 -11.36 17.71
C THR A 220 -8.71 -12.62 18.46
N ASP A 221 -9.22 -12.47 19.68
CA ASP A 221 -9.74 -13.60 20.47
C ASP A 221 -10.98 -14.26 19.78
N GLU A 222 -11.70 -13.50 18.95
CA GLU A 222 -12.89 -13.97 18.21
C GLU A 222 -12.53 -14.64 16.88
N GLY A 223 -11.32 -14.45 16.39
CA GLY A 223 -10.84 -15.01 15.12
C GLY A 223 -10.03 -14.01 14.28
N MET A 224 -9.90 -14.32 13.00
CA MET A 224 -9.15 -13.52 12.06
C MET A 224 -10.01 -12.46 11.39
N ILE A 225 -9.52 -11.23 11.34
CA ILE A 225 -10.10 -10.11 10.59
C ILE A 225 -9.16 -9.81 9.43
N CYS A 226 -9.71 -9.59 8.23
CA CYS A 226 -8.94 -9.12 7.07
C CYS A 226 -9.57 -7.85 6.51
N ASP A 227 -8.82 -6.75 6.57
CA ASP A 227 -9.22 -5.44 6.04
C ASP A 227 -8.49 -5.15 4.73
N LEU A 228 -9.25 -5.14 3.65
CA LEU A 228 -8.81 -4.85 2.28
C LEU A 228 -9.60 -3.68 1.67
N SER A 229 -10.07 -2.77 2.50
CA SER A 229 -10.86 -1.61 2.10
C SER A 229 -10.03 -0.61 1.28
N ASN A 230 -10.65 -0.01 0.25
CA ASN A 230 -10.07 1.10 -0.53
C ASN A 230 -8.71 0.78 -1.19
N LEU A 231 -8.53 -0.44 -1.66
CA LEU A 231 -7.30 -0.90 -2.32
C LEU A 231 -7.44 -1.02 -3.85
N GLY A 232 -8.60 -0.65 -4.41
CA GLY A 232 -8.88 -0.73 -5.84
C GLY A 232 -9.06 -2.16 -6.35
N ILE A 233 -9.39 -3.10 -5.46
CA ILE A 233 -9.62 -4.52 -5.74
C ILE A 233 -10.78 -4.68 -6.74
N GLY A 234 -10.56 -5.51 -7.77
CA GLY A 234 -11.57 -5.91 -8.73
C GLY A 234 -11.82 -7.42 -8.73
N ASP A 235 -12.51 -7.90 -9.76
CA ASP A 235 -12.94 -9.29 -9.82
C ASP A 235 -11.79 -10.31 -9.92
N LEU A 236 -10.67 -9.91 -10.53
CA LEU A 236 -9.50 -10.78 -10.62
C LEU A 236 -8.93 -11.03 -9.21
N GLU A 237 -8.73 -9.95 -8.46
CA GLU A 237 -8.19 -9.97 -7.10
C GLU A 237 -9.12 -10.74 -6.15
N CYS A 238 -10.44 -10.66 -6.32
CA CYS A 238 -11.40 -11.47 -5.57
C CYS A 238 -11.12 -12.97 -5.70
N GLY A 239 -10.71 -13.44 -6.89
CA GLY A 239 -10.32 -14.83 -7.10
C GLY A 239 -9.07 -15.24 -6.32
N LEU A 240 -8.11 -14.31 -6.14
CA LEU A 240 -6.91 -14.55 -5.34
C LEU A 240 -7.22 -14.54 -3.84
N ILE A 241 -8.09 -13.62 -3.38
CA ILE A 241 -8.59 -13.55 -2.01
C ILE A 241 -9.35 -14.83 -1.67
N ALA A 242 -10.27 -15.25 -2.53
CA ALA A 242 -11.07 -16.46 -2.38
C ALA A 242 -10.25 -17.74 -2.21
N ASN A 243 -9.05 -17.78 -2.81
CA ASN A 243 -8.15 -18.93 -2.78
C ASN A 243 -6.97 -18.76 -1.81
N TYR A 244 -6.97 -17.73 -0.95
CA TYR A 244 -5.86 -17.53 -0.03
C TYR A 244 -5.86 -18.58 1.09
N GLU A 245 -4.80 -19.40 1.13
CA GLU A 245 -4.71 -20.56 2.05
C GLU A 245 -4.66 -20.16 3.53
N GLY A 246 -4.26 -18.92 3.85
CA GLY A 246 -4.17 -18.44 5.24
C GLY A 246 -5.52 -18.09 5.89
N PHE A 247 -6.65 -18.25 5.20
CA PHE A 247 -7.99 -17.92 5.74
C PHE A 247 -8.67 -19.12 6.45
N GLU A 248 -7.95 -19.80 7.34
CA GLU A 248 -8.51 -20.95 8.06
C GLU A 248 -9.58 -20.60 9.10
N ASN A 249 -9.51 -19.40 9.69
CA ASN A 249 -10.44 -18.90 10.71
C ASN A 249 -10.80 -17.41 10.47
N LEU A 250 -11.10 -17.06 9.22
CA LEU A 250 -11.51 -15.72 8.86
C LEU A 250 -12.94 -15.47 9.34
N LYS A 251 -13.12 -14.47 10.22
CA LYS A 251 -14.41 -14.07 10.78
C LYS A 251 -14.97 -12.83 10.10
N HIS A 252 -14.12 -11.83 9.86
CA HIS A 252 -14.52 -10.58 9.25
C HIS A 252 -13.69 -10.30 8.00
N LEU A 253 -14.36 -9.98 6.90
CA LEU A 253 -13.74 -9.56 5.64
C LEU A 253 -14.30 -8.21 5.22
N TYR A 254 -13.43 -7.20 5.17
CA TYR A 254 -13.77 -5.86 4.72
C TYR A 254 -13.24 -5.63 3.31
N LEU A 255 -14.12 -5.33 2.38
CA LEU A 255 -13.87 -5.11 0.95
C LEU A 255 -14.54 -3.82 0.44
N GLU A 256 -14.93 -2.92 1.33
CA GLU A 256 -15.59 -1.67 0.95
C GLU A 256 -14.69 -0.74 0.13
N LEU A 257 -15.32 0.19 -0.62
CA LEU A 257 -14.62 1.19 -1.44
C LEU A 257 -13.69 0.58 -2.50
N ASN A 258 -14.09 -0.53 -3.10
CA ASN A 258 -13.34 -1.22 -4.15
C ASN A 258 -14.07 -1.15 -5.53
N LYS A 259 -13.75 -2.03 -6.46
CA LYS A 259 -14.31 -2.07 -7.82
C LYS A 259 -14.92 -3.43 -8.14
N ILE A 260 -15.39 -4.11 -7.12
CA ILE A 260 -15.90 -5.48 -7.19
C ILE A 260 -17.27 -5.45 -7.89
N THR A 261 -17.47 -6.40 -8.82
CA THR A 261 -18.75 -6.63 -9.49
C THR A 261 -19.31 -8.00 -9.08
N ASP A 262 -20.44 -8.38 -9.68
CA ASP A 262 -21.07 -9.70 -9.50
C ASP A 262 -20.09 -10.87 -9.76
N VAL A 263 -19.16 -10.68 -10.70
CA VAL A 263 -18.16 -11.70 -11.06
C VAL A 263 -17.16 -11.92 -9.91
N GLY A 264 -16.75 -10.86 -9.24
CA GLY A 264 -15.87 -10.96 -8.06
C GLY A 264 -16.58 -11.62 -6.88
N ILE A 265 -17.85 -11.24 -6.65
CA ILE A 265 -18.67 -11.83 -5.59
C ILE A 265 -18.92 -13.31 -5.81
N GLN A 266 -19.16 -13.75 -7.04
CA GLN A 266 -19.28 -15.16 -7.33
C GLN A 266 -18.09 -15.96 -6.81
N LYS A 267 -16.86 -15.48 -7.04
CA LYS A 267 -15.63 -16.15 -6.58
C LYS A 267 -15.54 -16.23 -5.06
N ILE A 268 -15.92 -15.17 -4.36
CA ILE A 268 -15.96 -15.12 -2.89
C ILE A 268 -17.01 -16.12 -2.36
N ALA A 269 -18.23 -16.09 -2.94
CA ALA A 269 -19.35 -16.92 -2.52
C ALA A 269 -19.12 -18.43 -2.78
N GLU A 270 -18.35 -18.80 -3.77
CA GLU A 270 -18.00 -20.19 -4.12
C GLU A 270 -16.80 -20.73 -3.30
N SER A 271 -16.15 -19.90 -2.48
CA SER A 271 -14.93 -20.29 -1.77
C SER A 271 -15.19 -20.96 -0.42
N GLU A 272 -14.68 -22.18 -0.25
CA GLU A 272 -14.67 -22.87 1.05
C GLU A 272 -13.93 -22.11 2.15
N LYS A 273 -12.98 -21.24 1.80
CA LYS A 273 -12.23 -20.40 2.76
C LYS A 273 -13.13 -19.41 3.50
N MET A 274 -14.33 -19.13 2.98
CA MET A 274 -15.29 -18.18 3.56
C MET A 274 -16.24 -18.84 4.58
N LYS A 275 -16.15 -20.14 4.81
CA LYS A 275 -17.09 -20.90 5.66
C LYS A 275 -17.15 -20.48 7.14
N THR A 276 -16.15 -19.78 7.62
CA THR A 276 -16.08 -19.28 9.00
C THR A 276 -16.49 -17.80 9.12
N LEU A 277 -16.82 -17.16 7.98
CA LEU A 277 -17.13 -15.74 7.92
C LEU A 277 -18.45 -15.43 8.62
N THR A 278 -18.41 -14.42 9.49
CA THR A 278 -19.58 -13.89 10.20
C THR A 278 -19.91 -12.47 9.79
N LEU A 279 -18.92 -11.70 9.29
CA LEU A 279 -19.13 -10.37 8.76
C LEU A 279 -18.49 -10.24 7.38
N LEU A 280 -19.28 -9.75 6.42
CA LEU A 280 -18.82 -9.40 5.07
C LEU A 280 -19.23 -7.95 4.76
N SER A 281 -18.24 -7.06 4.57
CA SER A 281 -18.43 -5.68 4.15
C SER A 281 -18.07 -5.50 2.69
N LEU A 282 -19.03 -5.03 1.90
CA LEU A 282 -18.96 -4.84 0.45
C LEU A 282 -19.44 -3.44 0.01
N ASP A 283 -19.56 -2.51 0.94
CA ASP A 283 -20.09 -1.18 0.68
C ASP A 283 -19.30 -0.45 -0.42
N ARG A 284 -20.00 0.36 -1.21
CA ARG A 284 -19.38 1.21 -2.25
C ARG A 284 -18.55 0.41 -3.25
N ASN A 285 -19.16 -0.62 -3.80
CA ASN A 285 -18.67 -1.42 -4.92
C ASN A 285 -19.62 -1.26 -6.14
N LYS A 286 -19.68 -2.25 -7.01
CA LYS A 286 -20.53 -2.29 -8.22
C LYS A 286 -21.29 -3.62 -8.31
N ILE A 287 -21.86 -4.02 -7.18
CA ILE A 287 -22.55 -5.31 -7.05
C ILE A 287 -24.02 -5.09 -7.38
N GLY A 288 -24.54 -5.91 -8.26
CA GLY A 288 -25.96 -5.94 -8.61
C GLY A 288 -26.69 -7.18 -8.03
N ASP A 289 -27.92 -7.39 -8.49
CA ASP A 289 -28.76 -8.49 -8.06
C ASP A 289 -28.17 -9.87 -8.34
N SER A 290 -27.38 -9.99 -9.41
CA SER A 290 -26.71 -11.26 -9.74
C SER A 290 -25.65 -11.62 -8.69
N GLY A 291 -24.90 -10.66 -8.18
CA GLY A 291 -23.94 -10.86 -7.10
C GLY A 291 -24.62 -11.26 -5.80
N ILE A 292 -25.72 -10.59 -5.45
CA ILE A 292 -26.53 -10.95 -4.28
C ILE A 292 -27.07 -12.38 -4.39
N LYS A 293 -27.57 -12.75 -5.57
CA LYS A 293 -28.04 -14.13 -5.83
C LYS A 293 -26.93 -15.18 -5.68
N GLN A 294 -25.65 -14.83 -5.83
CA GLN A 294 -24.53 -15.74 -5.51
C GLN A 294 -24.32 -15.85 -4.00
N ILE A 295 -24.37 -14.73 -3.27
CA ILE A 295 -24.23 -14.72 -1.80
C ILE A 295 -25.32 -15.62 -1.16
N VAL A 296 -26.57 -15.39 -1.49
CA VAL A 296 -27.72 -16.10 -0.88
C VAL A 296 -27.83 -17.58 -1.27
N LYS A 297 -27.10 -18.01 -2.29
CA LYS A 297 -27.02 -19.44 -2.69
C LYS A 297 -25.75 -20.12 -2.23
N SER A 298 -24.85 -19.38 -1.58
CA SER A 298 -23.57 -19.92 -1.17
C SER A 298 -23.73 -20.95 -0.04
N SER A 299 -23.14 -22.12 -0.23
CA SER A 299 -23.02 -23.13 0.82
C SER A 299 -21.94 -22.80 1.87
N TYR A 300 -21.17 -21.73 1.65
CA TYR A 300 -20.07 -21.34 2.51
C TYR A 300 -20.33 -20.05 3.29
N LEU A 301 -21.36 -19.26 2.94
CA LEU A 301 -21.68 -17.99 3.59
C LEU A 301 -22.89 -18.09 4.55
N ASN A 302 -23.28 -19.30 4.90
CA ASN A 302 -24.43 -19.56 5.80
C ASN A 302 -24.15 -19.19 7.28
N GLY A 303 -22.93 -18.79 7.62
CA GLY A 303 -22.55 -18.30 8.94
C GLY A 303 -22.59 -16.77 9.08
N LEU A 304 -23.01 -16.04 8.03
CA LEU A 304 -23.06 -14.58 8.08
C LEU A 304 -24.13 -14.10 9.07
N THR A 305 -23.69 -13.21 9.96
CA THR A 305 -24.54 -12.44 10.89
C THR A 305 -24.61 -10.97 10.51
N HIS A 306 -23.59 -10.46 9.80
CA HIS A 306 -23.51 -9.07 9.37
C HIS A 306 -23.17 -9.02 7.87
N LEU A 307 -24.04 -8.36 7.09
CA LEU A 307 -23.80 -8.11 5.67
C LEU A 307 -23.96 -6.61 5.37
N MET A 308 -22.90 -5.99 4.91
CA MET A 308 -22.85 -4.58 4.52
C MET A 308 -22.72 -4.48 3.00
N ILE A 309 -23.73 -3.94 2.34
CA ILE A 309 -23.83 -3.82 0.88
C ILE A 309 -24.35 -2.45 0.44
N GLU A 310 -24.12 -1.44 1.27
CA GLU A 310 -24.52 -0.06 0.97
C GLU A 310 -23.86 0.50 -0.28
N ASN A 311 -24.54 1.42 -0.97
CA ASN A 311 -24.01 2.13 -2.13
C ASN A 311 -23.47 1.18 -3.22
N ASN A 312 -24.29 0.24 -3.64
CA ASN A 312 -24.09 -0.66 -4.75
C ASN A 312 -25.21 -0.50 -5.81
N ASP A 313 -25.36 -1.45 -6.74
CA ASP A 313 -26.33 -1.40 -7.83
C ASP A 313 -27.50 -2.39 -7.63
N ILE A 314 -27.89 -2.62 -6.37
CA ILE A 314 -28.88 -3.64 -5.98
C ILE A 314 -30.29 -3.06 -6.10
N THR A 315 -31.20 -3.81 -6.73
CA THR A 315 -32.62 -3.48 -6.86
C THR A 315 -33.51 -4.34 -5.94
N ASP A 316 -34.82 -4.19 -6.05
CA ASP A 316 -35.79 -5.03 -5.30
C ASP A 316 -35.59 -6.52 -5.57
N ASP A 317 -35.13 -6.90 -6.76
CA ASP A 317 -34.83 -8.31 -7.09
C ASP A 317 -33.70 -8.89 -6.22
N GLY A 318 -32.66 -8.09 -5.92
CA GLY A 318 -31.58 -8.49 -5.03
C GLY A 318 -32.03 -8.56 -3.57
N ILE A 319 -32.78 -7.55 -3.11
CA ILE A 319 -33.32 -7.53 -1.74
C ILE A 319 -34.28 -8.69 -1.51
N ASN A 320 -35.21 -8.97 -2.45
CA ASN A 320 -36.10 -10.13 -2.39
C ASN A 320 -35.34 -11.45 -2.36
N ALA A 321 -34.20 -11.54 -3.06
CA ALA A 321 -33.38 -12.74 -2.99
C ALA A 321 -32.78 -12.96 -1.58
N ILE A 322 -32.44 -11.89 -0.84
CA ILE A 322 -32.02 -11.99 0.56
C ILE A 322 -33.20 -12.40 1.43
N ALA A 323 -34.36 -11.72 1.30
CA ALA A 323 -35.55 -11.93 2.09
C ALA A 323 -36.10 -13.37 2.01
N THR A 324 -35.93 -14.04 0.86
CA THR A 324 -36.41 -15.40 0.61
C THR A 324 -35.34 -16.50 0.81
N SER A 325 -34.17 -16.14 1.37
CA SER A 325 -33.04 -17.08 1.50
C SER A 325 -32.98 -17.73 2.88
N GLU A 326 -33.10 -19.04 2.94
CA GLU A 326 -32.80 -19.82 4.15
C GLU A 326 -31.30 -19.71 4.56
N VAL A 327 -30.40 -19.52 3.59
CA VAL A 327 -28.95 -19.37 3.83
C VAL A 327 -28.67 -18.13 4.66
N MET A 328 -29.48 -17.09 4.54
CA MET A 328 -29.32 -15.82 5.26
C MET A 328 -30.07 -15.75 6.59
N SER A 329 -30.66 -16.85 7.05
CA SER A 329 -31.46 -16.91 8.29
C SER A 329 -30.70 -16.50 9.57
N GLY A 330 -29.38 -16.56 9.55
CA GLY A 330 -28.50 -16.09 10.63
C GLY A 330 -28.19 -14.60 10.65
N LEU A 331 -28.72 -13.82 9.69
CA LEU A 331 -28.45 -12.38 9.64
C LEU A 331 -29.10 -11.65 10.82
N VAL A 332 -28.27 -10.88 11.51
CA VAL A 332 -28.64 -9.95 12.59
C VAL A 332 -28.64 -8.51 12.07
N ARG A 333 -27.69 -8.18 11.22
CA ARG A 333 -27.55 -6.82 10.66
C ARG A 333 -27.33 -6.85 9.15
N LEU A 334 -28.15 -6.10 8.45
CA LEU A 334 -28.11 -5.95 7.00
C LEU A 334 -28.12 -4.45 6.64
N TYR A 335 -27.06 -3.94 6.04
CA TYR A 335 -26.93 -2.54 5.65
C TYR A 335 -27.08 -2.45 4.13
N ILE A 336 -28.13 -1.74 3.65
CA ILE A 336 -28.54 -1.70 2.23
C ILE A 336 -28.69 -0.30 1.67
N ASP A 337 -28.45 0.76 2.45
CA ASP A 337 -28.68 2.14 2.05
C ASP A 337 -27.91 2.51 0.79
N GLY A 338 -28.44 3.44 0.01
CA GLY A 338 -27.78 3.94 -1.22
C GLY A 338 -27.78 2.96 -2.39
N ASN A 339 -28.62 1.93 -2.38
CA ASN A 339 -28.89 1.04 -3.49
C ASN A 339 -30.11 1.51 -4.34
N ASN A 340 -30.49 0.76 -5.33
CA ASN A 340 -31.57 1.06 -6.26
C ASN A 340 -32.91 0.38 -5.89
N HIS A 341 -33.04 -0.11 -4.66
CA HIS A 341 -34.29 -0.73 -4.18
C HIS A 341 -35.34 0.34 -3.84
N THR A 342 -36.57 -0.06 -3.86
CA THR A 342 -37.73 0.76 -3.45
C THR A 342 -38.24 0.34 -2.07
N GLU A 343 -39.33 0.97 -1.62
CA GLU A 343 -40.02 0.59 -0.40
C GLU A 343 -40.59 -0.84 -0.47
N GLU A 344 -40.93 -1.35 -1.68
CA GLU A 344 -41.38 -2.71 -1.88
C GLU A 344 -40.29 -3.74 -1.54
N GLY A 345 -39.06 -3.52 -2.03
CA GLY A 345 -37.93 -4.38 -1.66
C GLY A 345 -37.60 -4.32 -0.17
N PHE A 346 -37.65 -3.10 0.42
CA PHE A 346 -37.42 -2.93 1.85
C PHE A 346 -38.46 -3.68 2.70
N ASN A 347 -39.74 -3.58 2.37
CA ASN A 347 -40.85 -4.27 3.10
C ASN A 347 -40.72 -5.79 3.01
N ALA A 348 -40.21 -6.33 1.89
CA ALA A 348 -39.98 -7.75 1.74
C ALA A 348 -39.03 -8.35 2.79
N LEU A 349 -38.09 -7.55 3.33
CA LEU A 349 -37.21 -7.97 4.43
C LEU A 349 -37.99 -8.11 5.73
N GLY A 350 -38.91 -7.18 6.01
CA GLY A 350 -39.80 -7.23 7.19
C GLY A 350 -40.76 -8.41 7.16
N ASP A 351 -41.29 -8.76 5.97
CA ASP A 351 -42.23 -9.86 5.75
C ASP A 351 -41.53 -11.24 5.62
N SER A 352 -40.19 -11.30 5.74
CA SER A 352 -39.43 -12.52 5.52
C SER A 352 -39.69 -13.59 6.60
N GLU A 353 -40.03 -14.80 6.17
CA GLU A 353 -40.13 -15.99 7.04
C GLU A 353 -38.75 -16.49 7.54
N PHE A 354 -37.65 -16.08 6.90
CA PHE A 354 -36.30 -16.57 7.18
C PHE A 354 -35.49 -15.61 8.07
N LEU A 355 -35.71 -14.29 7.97
CA LEU A 355 -34.88 -13.28 8.62
C LEU A 355 -35.41 -12.93 10.05
N ASN A 356 -35.75 -13.94 10.83
CA ASN A 356 -36.34 -13.74 12.16
C ASN A 356 -35.37 -13.13 13.19
N GLN A 357 -34.05 -13.17 12.92
CA GLN A 357 -33.02 -12.63 13.81
C GLN A 357 -32.55 -11.22 13.39
N LEU A 358 -33.16 -10.65 12.33
CA LEU A 358 -32.76 -9.37 11.81
C LEU A 358 -33.16 -8.24 12.76
N GLU A 359 -32.17 -7.57 13.35
CA GLU A 359 -32.34 -6.42 14.25
C GLU A 359 -32.18 -5.08 13.51
N TYR A 360 -31.41 -5.08 12.41
CA TYR A 360 -31.21 -3.91 11.57
C TYR A 360 -31.25 -4.29 10.07
N PRO A 361 -32.02 -3.56 9.21
CA PRO A 361 -32.80 -2.36 9.53
C PRO A 361 -33.98 -2.65 10.49
N GLU A 362 -34.37 -1.65 11.25
CA GLU A 362 -35.54 -1.73 12.13
C GLU A 362 -36.82 -1.78 11.30
N PHE A 363 -37.69 -2.72 11.58
CA PHE A 363 -39.02 -2.86 10.98
C PHE A 363 -40.08 -2.63 12.04
N GLU A 364 -41.13 -1.89 11.70
CA GLU A 364 -42.37 -1.92 12.50
C GLU A 364 -43.00 -3.32 12.31
N ARG A 365 -42.63 -4.25 13.16
CA ARG A 365 -43.32 -5.57 13.25
C ARG A 365 -44.56 -5.37 14.09
N ASP A 366 -45.72 -5.77 13.60
CA ASP A 366 -46.94 -5.81 14.41
C ASP A 366 -46.65 -6.59 15.70
N GLU A 367 -46.75 -5.88 16.83
CA GLU A 367 -46.50 -6.46 18.16
C GLU A 367 -47.43 -7.64 18.39
N VAL A 368 -46.91 -8.85 18.32
CA VAL A 368 -47.50 -9.97 19.02
C VAL A 368 -47.24 -9.71 20.49
N GLU A 369 -48.31 -9.42 21.24
CA GLU A 369 -48.32 -9.10 22.66
C GLU A 369 -47.28 -9.93 23.43
N MET A 370 -46.14 -9.30 23.78
CA MET A 370 -45.26 -9.80 24.82
C MET A 370 -45.58 -9.02 26.10
N GLU A 371 -46.01 -9.73 27.12
CA GLU A 371 -46.28 -9.21 28.46
C GLU A 371 -45.08 -8.40 28.97
N GLU A 372 -45.37 -7.20 29.45
CA GLU A 372 -44.46 -6.26 30.07
C GLU A 372 -43.63 -6.92 31.19
N ILE A 373 -42.32 -6.97 31.00
CA ILE A 373 -41.40 -7.08 32.12
C ILE A 373 -40.83 -5.67 32.31
N GLU A 374 -41.42 -4.91 33.25
CA GLU A 374 -40.85 -3.68 33.76
C GLU A 374 -39.56 -4.01 34.52
N GLU A 375 -38.41 -3.69 33.94
CA GLU A 375 -37.19 -3.49 34.69
C GLU A 375 -36.89 -1.98 34.70
N GLU A 376 -37.14 -1.37 35.87
CA GLU A 376 -36.72 -0.01 36.19
C GLU A 376 -35.15 0.00 36.29
N GLU A 377 -34.48 0.55 35.30
CA GLU A 377 -33.08 0.98 35.46
C GLU A 377 -33.03 2.43 35.90
N GLU A 378 -32.66 2.66 37.18
CA GLU A 378 -32.30 3.95 37.71
C GLU A 378 -31.01 4.47 37.02
N PHE A 379 -31.14 5.55 36.23
CA PHE A 379 -29.98 6.32 35.77
C PHE A 379 -29.53 7.26 36.87
N GLU A 380 -28.36 7.01 37.46
CA GLU A 380 -27.66 8.01 38.28
C GLU A 380 -27.09 9.12 37.37
N ASP A 381 -27.57 10.33 37.60
CA ASP A 381 -27.05 11.54 36.97
C ASP A 381 -25.61 11.81 37.43
N ILE A 382 -24.64 11.71 36.52
CA ILE A 382 -23.26 12.16 36.76
C ILE A 382 -23.19 13.65 36.40
N GLU A 383 -23.14 14.49 37.43
CA GLU A 383 -22.85 15.92 37.30
C GLU A 383 -21.41 16.11 36.78
N ILE A 384 -21.27 16.79 35.64
CA ILE A 384 -19.98 17.23 35.09
C ILE A 384 -19.65 18.58 35.75
N GLU A 385 -18.63 18.59 36.61
CA GLU A 385 -18.06 19.84 37.12
C GLU A 385 -17.31 20.60 36.01
N ASP A 386 -17.69 21.85 35.83
CA ASP A 386 -17.03 22.81 34.96
C ASP A 386 -15.62 23.10 35.43
N VAL A 387 -14.62 22.84 34.60
CA VAL A 387 -13.23 23.27 34.83
C VAL A 387 -13.05 24.65 34.24
N GLU A 388 -12.87 25.64 35.13
CA GLU A 388 -12.57 27.03 34.79
C GLU A 388 -11.24 27.15 34.03
N GLU A 389 -11.27 27.88 32.91
CA GLU A 389 -10.09 28.34 32.16
C GLU A 389 -9.30 29.36 32.97
N GLU A 390 -8.07 29.06 33.39
CA GLU A 390 -7.14 30.07 33.89
C GLU A 390 -6.47 30.81 32.72
N GLU A 391 -6.77 32.10 32.64
CA GLU A 391 -6.07 33.09 31.82
C GLU A 391 -4.60 33.20 32.23
N ILE A 392 -3.68 32.91 31.33
CA ILE A 392 -2.26 33.24 31.47
C ILE A 392 -2.05 34.66 30.96
N LEU A 393 -1.87 35.58 31.88
CA LEU A 393 -1.45 36.96 31.62
C LEU A 393 0.00 37.02 31.15
N GLU A 394 0.21 37.64 30.01
CA GLU A 394 1.52 38.09 29.54
C GLU A 394 2.06 39.18 30.49
N ASP A 395 3.25 39.00 31.03
CA ASP A 395 4.05 40.08 31.57
C ASP A 395 5.22 40.39 30.61
N GLU A 396 5.12 41.47 29.88
CA GLU A 396 6.26 42.23 29.38
C GLU A 396 6.89 43.01 30.52
N ASP A 397 8.20 42.93 30.70
CA ASP A 397 9.11 44.06 30.73
C ASP A 397 10.42 43.79 31.52
N LYS A 398 11.51 44.15 30.85
CA LYS A 398 12.77 44.76 31.36
C LYS A 398 13.75 43.91 32.17
N ASP A 399 14.91 43.61 31.63
CA ASP A 399 16.17 44.37 31.55
C ASP A 399 17.22 43.64 30.68
#